data_6549f2f66bfb4cbc53c74cb7690da72d
#
_entry.id   6549f2f66bfb4cbc53c74cb7690da72d
#
_cell.length_a   1.000
_cell.length_b   1.000
_cell.length_c   1.000
_cell.angle_alpha   90.00
_cell.angle_beta   90.00
_cell.angle_gamma   90.00
#
_symmetry.space_group_name_H-M   'P 1'
#
loop_
_entity.id
_entity.type
_entity.pdbx_description
1 polymer ?
#
loop_
_entity_poly.entity_id
_entity_poly.type
_entity_poly.pdbx_seq_one_letter_code
_entity_poly.pdbx_strand_id
1 'polypeptide(L)'
;MANLLSLHGLNPDEERCLHVGFSAGRFEFMARPYGVIPRTAVEEAAWPALRGQIFMEAAEIFLRLLRGDVINSDMIRSTVLTRANFRSDEDWEKVQDAAVEFEALSSRPDAIEIPSRYVFEDLKIIPTEFRKDLLRLVAGTHDPRAQTFVNTILPVKVFNLSITSPDVIDATHERMQEVYHPDGGQWKRGDMPRTSFVFLNDEEGLTSEEQSAAAQAEAEQALGAYWNALEGTIDPTKVNRAANNALIGNVEEVAQQMVERFHPDDRIMAWFDFFNHDSERVCRNMTAYMQRVVPLVESMLEGA
;
A
#
# COMPACT_ATOMS: atom_id res chain seq x y z
N MET A 1 9.90 9.10 13.66
CA MET A 1 10.14 9.79 12.35
C MET A 1 11.01 11.04 12.51
N ALA A 2 10.62 12.03 13.31
CA ALA A 2 11.42 13.26 13.50
C ALA A 2 12.90 12.99 13.86
N ASN A 3 13.16 12.10 14.82
CA ASN A 3 14.52 11.72 15.19
C ASN A 3 15.31 11.09 14.03
N LEU A 4 14.65 10.25 13.21
CA LEU A 4 15.29 9.64 12.03
C LEU A 4 15.67 10.73 11.01
N LEU A 5 14.78 11.67 10.74
CA LEU A 5 15.03 12.78 9.83
C LEU A 5 16.09 13.76 10.38
N SER A 6 16.12 13.96 11.69
CA SER A 6 17.19 14.76 12.33
C SER A 6 18.56 14.11 12.14
N LEU A 7 18.67 12.79 12.33
CA LEU A 7 19.90 12.05 12.12
C LEU A 7 20.30 12.01 10.64
N HIS A 8 19.35 11.74 9.74
CA HIS A 8 19.60 11.72 8.29
C HIS A 8 20.03 13.08 7.77
N GLY A 9 19.43 14.14 8.26
CA GLY A 9 19.73 15.53 7.88
C GLY A 9 20.84 16.20 8.66
N LEU A 10 21.67 15.46 9.44
CA LEU A 10 22.84 16.03 10.12
C LEU A 10 23.89 16.59 9.14
N ASN A 11 24.03 15.95 7.98
CA ASN A 11 24.79 16.54 6.89
C ASN A 11 23.91 17.60 6.19
N PRO A 12 24.31 18.90 6.22
CA PRO A 12 23.54 19.94 5.57
C PRO A 12 23.42 19.76 4.04
N ASP A 13 24.40 19.07 3.43
CA ASP A 13 24.44 18.78 1.99
C ASP A 13 23.68 17.49 1.60
N GLU A 14 22.97 16.86 2.55
CA GLU A 14 22.18 15.68 2.24
C GLU A 14 20.96 16.05 1.38
N GLU A 15 20.84 15.45 0.21
CA GLU A 15 19.76 15.65 -0.75
C GLU A 15 18.90 14.39 -0.94
N ARG A 16 19.36 13.23 -0.46
CA ARG A 16 18.63 11.98 -0.61
C ARG A 16 17.37 11.99 0.25
N CYS A 17 16.24 11.75 -0.35
CA CYS A 17 14.97 11.69 0.36
C CYS A 17 14.74 10.31 1.00
N LEU A 18 14.16 10.33 2.20
CA LEU A 18 13.62 9.15 2.87
C LEU A 18 12.18 8.94 2.44
N HIS A 19 11.91 7.82 1.80
CA HIS A 19 10.55 7.41 1.47
C HIS A 19 9.97 6.59 2.61
N VAL A 20 8.88 7.04 3.19
CA VAL A 20 8.24 6.42 4.34
C VAL A 20 6.81 6.01 3.98
N GLY A 21 6.61 4.70 3.88
CA GLY A 21 5.30 4.11 3.63
C GLY A 21 4.51 3.89 4.93
N PHE A 22 3.20 4.11 4.86
CA PHE A 22 2.26 3.76 5.93
C PHE A 22 0.98 3.17 5.34
N SER A 23 0.40 2.20 6.06
CA SER A 23 -0.81 1.50 5.63
C SER A 23 -1.56 0.93 6.83
N ALA A 24 -2.81 0.51 6.61
CA ALA A 24 -3.65 -0.13 7.62
C ALA A 24 -3.15 -1.54 8.04
N GLY A 25 -2.13 -2.06 7.36
CA GLY A 25 -1.76 -3.47 7.44
C GLY A 25 -2.74 -4.38 6.69
N ARG A 26 -2.24 -5.48 6.15
CA ARG A 26 -3.07 -6.40 5.35
C ARG A 26 -3.84 -7.38 6.23
N PHE A 27 -3.20 -7.87 7.28
CA PHE A 27 -3.71 -8.93 8.12
C PHE A 27 -4.03 -8.43 9.53
N GLU A 28 -5.14 -8.88 10.05
CA GLU A 28 -5.59 -8.51 11.39
C GLU A 28 -4.56 -8.87 12.47
N PHE A 29 -3.95 -10.05 12.36
CA PHE A 29 -2.95 -10.52 13.32
C PHE A 29 -1.73 -9.59 13.42
N MET A 30 -1.42 -8.81 12.37
CA MET A 30 -0.30 -7.85 12.39
C MET A 30 -0.58 -6.64 13.28
N ALA A 31 -1.83 -6.27 13.48
CA ALA A 31 -2.23 -5.12 14.30
C ALA A 31 -2.46 -5.50 15.77
N ARG A 32 -2.83 -6.76 16.05
CA ARG A 32 -3.10 -7.26 17.41
C ARG A 32 -1.95 -7.05 18.42
N PRO A 33 -0.67 -7.29 18.10
CA PRO A 33 0.44 -7.05 19.02
C PRO A 33 0.57 -5.58 19.45
N TYR A 34 0.01 -4.66 18.66
CA TYR A 34 0.00 -3.22 18.94
C TYR A 34 -1.30 -2.76 19.62
N GLY A 35 -2.14 -3.67 20.10
CA GLY A 35 -3.38 -3.36 20.79
C GLY A 35 -4.51 -2.86 19.87
N VAL A 36 -4.38 -3.00 18.56
CA VAL A 36 -5.44 -2.68 17.60
C VAL A 36 -6.38 -3.89 17.50
N ILE A 37 -7.29 -3.97 18.47
CA ILE A 37 -8.30 -5.01 18.64
C ILE A 37 -9.66 -4.37 18.90
N PRO A 38 -10.78 -5.06 18.65
CA PRO A 38 -12.10 -4.60 19.10
C PRO A 38 -12.14 -4.40 20.63
N ARG A 39 -12.79 -3.34 21.10
CA ARG A 39 -12.93 -3.02 22.53
C ARG A 39 -14.31 -3.35 23.08
N THR A 40 -15.31 -3.43 22.19
CA THR A 40 -16.71 -3.71 22.52
C THR A 40 -17.30 -4.70 21.51
N ALA A 41 -18.47 -5.27 21.84
CA ALA A 41 -19.19 -6.13 20.90
C ALA A 41 -19.62 -5.40 19.62
N VAL A 42 -19.92 -4.11 19.72
CA VAL A 42 -20.22 -3.26 18.55
C VAL A 42 -19.00 -3.11 17.66
N GLU A 43 -17.82 -2.85 18.24
CA GLU A 43 -16.57 -2.79 17.48
C GLU A 43 -16.21 -4.15 16.84
N GLU A 44 -16.50 -5.29 17.53
CA GLU A 44 -16.29 -6.63 16.98
C GLU A 44 -17.16 -6.86 15.75
N ALA A 45 -18.46 -6.56 15.83
CA ALA A 45 -19.38 -6.69 14.71
C ALA A 45 -19.00 -5.76 13.53
N ALA A 46 -18.52 -4.55 13.83
CA ALA A 46 -18.11 -3.55 12.84
C ALA A 46 -16.68 -3.72 12.33
N TRP A 47 -15.91 -4.68 12.84
CA TRP A 47 -14.45 -4.75 12.68
C TRP A 47 -13.96 -4.66 11.24
N PRO A 48 -14.57 -5.33 10.23
CA PRO A 48 -14.14 -5.23 8.85
C PRO A 48 -14.16 -3.79 8.29
N ALA A 49 -15.14 -2.98 8.70
CA ALA A 49 -15.26 -1.57 8.30
C ALA A 49 -14.44 -0.64 9.20
N LEU A 50 -14.41 -0.93 10.50
CA LEU A 50 -13.77 -0.09 11.50
C LEU A 50 -12.25 0.00 11.34
N ARG A 51 -11.58 -1.06 10.91
CA ARG A 51 -10.13 -1.04 10.65
C ARG A 51 -9.68 0.08 9.71
N GLY A 52 -10.46 0.35 8.67
CA GLY A 52 -10.20 1.46 7.76
C GLY A 52 -10.33 2.82 8.45
N GLN A 53 -11.30 2.97 9.33
CA GLN A 53 -11.51 4.21 10.10
C GLN A 53 -10.40 4.44 11.15
N ILE A 54 -9.97 3.39 11.84
CA ILE A 54 -8.82 3.45 12.76
C ILE A 54 -7.54 3.86 12.02
N PHE A 55 -7.34 3.35 10.82
CA PHE A 55 -6.22 3.76 9.98
C PHE A 55 -6.30 5.25 9.63
N MET A 56 -7.48 5.76 9.29
CA MET A 56 -7.67 7.17 8.95
C MET A 56 -7.43 8.08 10.16
N GLU A 57 -7.90 7.70 11.36
CA GLU A 57 -7.63 8.40 12.61
C GLU A 57 -6.12 8.47 12.89
N ALA A 58 -5.44 7.33 12.82
CA ALA A 58 -3.99 7.24 13.03
C ALA A 58 -3.19 8.04 11.99
N ALA A 59 -3.62 7.99 10.72
CA ALA A 59 -2.99 8.74 9.64
C ALA A 59 -3.15 10.25 9.85
N GLU A 60 -4.32 10.73 10.28
CA GLU A 60 -4.55 12.13 10.60
C GLU A 60 -3.61 12.61 11.71
N ILE A 61 -3.57 11.87 12.83
CA ILE A 61 -2.68 12.19 13.96
C ILE A 61 -1.21 12.25 13.48
N PHE A 62 -0.77 11.22 12.77
CA PHE A 62 0.60 11.12 12.27
C PHE A 62 0.98 12.30 11.36
N LEU A 63 0.12 12.61 10.39
CA LEU A 63 0.38 13.67 9.41
C LEU A 63 0.33 15.07 10.05
N ARG A 64 -0.62 15.34 10.94
CA ARG A 64 -0.71 16.62 11.64
C ARG A 64 0.49 16.85 12.56
N LEU A 65 0.94 15.81 13.26
CA LEU A 65 2.17 15.89 14.06
C LEU A 65 3.40 16.17 13.18
N LEU A 66 3.53 15.51 12.02
CA LEU A 66 4.63 15.78 11.08
C LEU A 66 4.57 17.18 10.49
N ARG A 67 3.38 17.73 10.27
CA ARG A 67 3.19 19.13 9.88
C ARG A 67 3.71 20.09 10.94
N GLY A 68 3.66 19.69 12.22
CA GLY A 68 4.10 20.45 13.36
C GLY A 68 2.96 20.98 14.24
N ASP A 69 1.77 20.41 14.09
CA ASP A 69 0.62 20.78 14.91
C ASP A 69 0.86 20.32 16.37
N VAL A 70 0.27 21.07 17.29
CA VAL A 70 -0.04 20.61 18.66
C VAL A 70 -1.49 20.20 18.65
N ILE A 71 -1.81 18.95 19.00
CA ILE A 71 -3.15 18.39 18.84
C ILE A 71 -3.70 17.78 20.12
N ASN A 72 -5.02 17.90 20.28
CA ASN A 72 -5.82 17.25 21.32
C ASN A 72 -6.75 16.23 20.68
N SER A 73 -7.22 15.26 21.45
CA SER A 73 -8.10 14.20 20.95
C SER A 73 -9.39 14.72 20.33
N ASP A 74 -9.95 15.81 20.84
CA ASP A 74 -11.16 16.46 20.33
C ASP A 74 -10.97 17.18 18.98
N MET A 75 -9.72 17.42 18.58
CA MET A 75 -9.38 18.00 17.29
C MET A 75 -9.31 16.96 16.16
N ILE A 76 -9.34 15.68 16.52
CA ILE A 76 -9.30 14.56 15.57
C ILE A 76 -10.74 14.17 15.21
N ARG A 77 -10.94 13.81 13.94
CA ARG A 77 -12.26 13.38 13.46
C ARG A 77 -12.82 12.24 14.29
N SER A 78 -14.08 12.34 14.68
CA SER A 78 -14.81 11.21 15.27
C SER A 78 -15.15 10.17 14.18
N THR A 79 -15.15 8.91 14.57
CA THR A 79 -15.63 7.82 13.71
C THR A 79 -17.10 7.61 13.91
N VAL A 80 -17.90 7.88 12.89
CA VAL A 80 -19.33 7.58 12.88
C VAL A 80 -19.60 6.54 11.80
N LEU A 81 -20.09 5.38 12.24
CA LEU A 81 -20.48 4.29 11.34
C LEU A 81 -21.92 4.48 10.89
N THR A 82 -22.13 4.32 9.60
CA THR A 82 -23.44 4.33 8.95
C THR A 82 -23.51 3.18 7.95
N ARG A 83 -24.67 2.92 7.37
CA ARG A 83 -24.83 1.91 6.32
C ARG A 83 -23.79 2.05 5.19
N ALA A 84 -23.40 3.26 4.84
CA ALA A 84 -22.44 3.53 3.76
C ALA A 84 -21.02 2.99 4.02
N ASN A 85 -20.69 2.60 5.23
CA ASN A 85 -19.40 2.01 5.59
C ASN A 85 -19.33 0.49 5.32
N PHE A 86 -20.47 -0.15 5.03
CA PHE A 86 -20.58 -1.60 4.90
C PHE A 86 -20.93 -2.02 3.48
N ARG A 87 -20.52 -3.23 3.11
CA ARG A 87 -20.74 -3.79 1.77
C ARG A 87 -22.16 -4.25 1.54
N SER A 88 -22.84 -4.72 2.60
CA SER A 88 -24.21 -5.25 2.56
C SER A 88 -25.08 -4.67 3.67
N ASP A 89 -26.41 -4.76 3.52
CA ASP A 89 -27.36 -4.42 4.56
C ASP A 89 -27.21 -5.37 5.74
N GLU A 90 -26.98 -6.65 5.48
CA GLU A 90 -26.78 -7.68 6.50
C GLU A 90 -25.60 -7.37 7.43
N ASP A 91 -24.47 -6.89 6.87
CA ASP A 91 -23.31 -6.51 7.70
C ASP A 91 -23.64 -5.30 8.58
N TRP A 92 -24.39 -4.33 8.08
CA TRP A 92 -24.83 -3.18 8.86
C TRP A 92 -25.84 -3.57 9.94
N GLU A 93 -26.81 -4.42 9.62
CA GLU A 93 -27.80 -4.92 10.58
C GLU A 93 -27.15 -5.66 11.75
N LYS A 94 -26.11 -6.48 11.52
CA LYS A 94 -25.34 -7.13 12.59
C LYS A 94 -24.73 -6.12 13.57
N VAL A 95 -24.25 -5.00 13.08
CA VAL A 95 -23.66 -3.94 13.92
C VAL A 95 -24.77 -3.20 14.70
N GLN A 96 -25.90 -2.92 14.06
CA GLN A 96 -27.06 -2.32 14.73
C GLN A 96 -27.62 -3.24 15.84
N ASP A 97 -27.72 -4.54 15.57
CA ASP A 97 -28.18 -5.52 16.57
C ASP A 97 -27.21 -5.61 17.76
N ALA A 98 -25.91 -5.60 17.50
CA ALA A 98 -24.92 -5.53 18.56
C ALA A 98 -25.06 -4.23 19.41
N ALA A 99 -25.33 -3.08 18.77
CA ALA A 99 -25.57 -1.83 19.50
C ALA A 99 -26.85 -1.89 20.35
N VAL A 100 -27.94 -2.47 19.83
CA VAL A 100 -29.17 -2.66 20.58
C VAL A 100 -28.96 -3.57 21.77
N GLU A 101 -28.28 -4.69 21.58
CA GLU A 101 -28.08 -5.71 22.63
C GLU A 101 -27.11 -5.24 23.73
N PHE A 102 -25.99 -4.66 23.37
CA PHE A 102 -24.89 -4.38 24.29
C PHE A 102 -24.84 -2.93 24.79
N GLU A 103 -25.48 -1.98 24.08
CA GLU A 103 -25.59 -0.58 24.49
C GLU A 103 -26.98 -0.24 25.01
N ALA A 104 -27.87 -1.25 25.14
CA ALA A 104 -29.23 -1.13 25.66
C ALA A 104 -30.08 -0.06 24.93
N LEU A 105 -29.91 0.05 23.60
CA LEU A 105 -30.71 0.97 22.80
C LEU A 105 -32.13 0.42 22.59
N SER A 106 -33.10 1.32 22.49
CA SER A 106 -34.51 0.95 22.29
C SER A 106 -34.85 0.56 20.83
N SER A 107 -33.98 0.89 19.89
CA SER A 107 -34.14 0.59 18.44
C SER A 107 -32.81 0.62 17.74
N ARG A 108 -32.75 0.03 16.52
CA ARG A 108 -31.58 0.10 15.65
C ARG A 108 -31.27 1.56 15.30
N PRO A 109 -30.04 2.05 15.56
CA PRO A 109 -29.65 3.41 15.23
C PRO A 109 -29.26 3.54 13.73
N ASP A 110 -29.51 4.70 13.12
CA ASP A 110 -29.07 5.00 11.75
C ASP A 110 -27.57 5.34 11.68
N ALA A 111 -26.98 5.72 12.81
CA ALA A 111 -25.57 6.04 12.95
C ALA A 111 -25.06 5.61 14.33
N ILE A 112 -23.84 5.10 14.39
CA ILE A 112 -23.19 4.64 15.63
C ILE A 112 -21.87 5.38 15.77
N GLU A 113 -21.74 6.17 16.82
CA GLU A 113 -20.49 6.83 17.14
C GLU A 113 -19.54 5.86 17.84
N ILE A 114 -18.33 5.74 17.32
CA ILE A 114 -17.26 4.92 17.90
C ILE A 114 -16.33 5.85 18.68
N PRO A 115 -16.15 5.64 19.99
CA PRO A 115 -15.25 6.45 20.79
C PRO A 115 -13.82 6.42 20.25
N SER A 116 -13.16 7.58 20.26
CA SER A 116 -11.77 7.74 19.84
C SER A 116 -10.89 6.66 20.45
N ARG A 117 -10.03 6.07 19.64
CA ARG A 117 -9.08 5.06 20.10
C ARG A 117 -7.89 5.68 20.82
N TYR A 118 -7.50 6.85 20.39
CA TYR A 118 -6.36 7.57 20.93
C TYR A 118 -6.83 8.77 21.77
N VAL A 119 -6.43 8.80 23.04
CA VAL A 119 -6.76 9.88 23.98
C VAL A 119 -5.46 10.56 24.40
N PHE A 120 -5.37 11.86 24.12
CA PHE A 120 -4.18 12.67 24.39
C PHE A 120 -4.54 14.16 24.51
N GLU A 121 -3.68 14.90 25.17
CA GLU A 121 -3.76 16.35 25.37
C GLU A 121 -2.43 16.97 25.01
N ASP A 122 -2.45 18.09 24.27
CA ASP A 122 -1.28 18.85 23.82
C ASP A 122 -0.14 17.99 23.21
N LEU A 123 -0.54 16.96 22.42
CA LEU A 123 0.40 16.07 21.78
C LEU A 123 1.16 16.80 20.68
N LYS A 124 2.49 16.72 20.74
CA LYS A 124 3.42 17.28 19.74
C LYS A 124 4.64 16.39 19.58
N ILE A 125 5.35 16.56 18.46
CA ILE A 125 6.62 15.85 18.25
C ILE A 125 7.81 16.67 18.75
N ILE A 126 8.85 15.96 19.16
CA ILE A 126 10.15 16.51 19.55
C ILE A 126 11.23 15.65 18.85
N PRO A 127 12.22 16.28 18.17
CA PRO A 127 12.39 17.71 17.98
C PRO A 127 11.35 18.32 17.05
N THR A 128 11.09 19.63 17.19
CA THR A 128 10.19 20.39 16.31
C THR A 128 10.86 20.75 14.99
N GLU A 129 12.17 20.94 15.03
CA GLU A 129 13.00 21.26 13.86
C GLU A 129 13.68 20.01 13.31
N PHE A 130 13.41 19.68 12.06
CA PHE A 130 14.05 18.60 11.32
C PHE A 130 13.88 18.82 9.80
N ARG A 131 14.70 18.15 9.00
CA ARG A 131 14.73 18.27 7.54
C ARG A 131 13.49 17.63 6.91
N LYS A 132 12.33 18.32 7.00
CA LYS A 132 11.06 17.88 6.37
C LYS A 132 11.17 17.79 4.85
N ASP A 133 12.03 18.58 4.26
CA ASP A 133 12.34 18.59 2.82
C ASP A 133 12.90 17.25 2.31
N LEU A 134 13.52 16.45 3.19
CA LEU A 134 14.02 15.11 2.87
C LEU A 134 12.96 14.00 3.03
N LEU A 135 11.74 14.32 3.49
CA LEU A 135 10.70 13.32 3.71
C LEU A 135 9.80 13.19 2.48
N ARG A 136 9.54 11.95 2.08
CA ARG A 136 8.52 11.61 1.09
C ARG A 136 7.59 10.57 1.70
N LEU A 137 6.33 10.96 1.87
CA LEU A 137 5.29 10.09 2.44
C LEU A 137 4.60 9.30 1.33
N VAL A 138 4.29 8.04 1.63
CA VAL A 138 3.62 7.13 0.68
C VAL A 138 2.52 6.36 1.42
N ALA A 139 1.28 6.47 0.99
CA ALA A 139 0.16 5.72 1.53
C ALA A 139 -0.09 4.43 0.76
N GLY A 140 -0.05 3.30 1.46
CA GLY A 140 -0.40 1.98 0.91
C GLY A 140 -1.90 1.72 0.99
N THR A 141 -2.71 2.54 0.34
CA THR A 141 -4.17 2.39 0.29
C THR A 141 -4.70 2.68 -1.10
N HIS A 142 -5.73 1.92 -1.52
CA HIS A 142 -6.49 2.15 -2.76
C HIS A 142 -7.86 2.81 -2.51
N ASP A 143 -8.20 3.17 -1.27
CA ASP A 143 -9.41 3.94 -0.99
C ASP A 143 -9.23 5.39 -1.48
N PRO A 144 -10.00 5.83 -2.50
CA PRO A 144 -9.94 7.20 -3.02
C PRO A 144 -10.18 8.27 -1.94
N ARG A 145 -11.07 7.99 -0.98
CA ARG A 145 -11.39 8.92 0.12
C ARG A 145 -10.18 9.09 1.04
N ALA A 146 -9.48 8.00 1.34
CA ALA A 146 -8.28 8.05 2.14
C ALA A 146 -7.15 8.82 1.43
N GLN A 147 -6.93 8.55 0.14
CA GLN A 147 -5.92 9.26 -0.66
C GLN A 147 -6.19 10.76 -0.74
N THR A 148 -7.44 11.16 -0.97
CA THR A 148 -7.85 12.57 -0.97
C THR A 148 -7.66 13.19 0.41
N PHE A 149 -8.13 12.54 1.46
CA PHE A 149 -8.07 13.07 2.83
C PHE A 149 -6.63 13.31 3.30
N VAL A 150 -5.71 12.36 3.15
CA VAL A 150 -4.32 12.55 3.60
C VAL A 150 -3.63 13.70 2.86
N ASN A 151 -4.00 13.95 1.61
CA ASN A 151 -3.51 15.06 0.81
C ASN A 151 -4.15 16.43 1.16
N THR A 152 -5.14 16.48 2.03
CA THR A 152 -5.57 17.77 2.64
C THR A 152 -4.63 18.22 3.76
N ILE A 153 -3.73 17.35 4.23
CA ILE A 153 -2.88 17.62 5.39
C ILE A 153 -1.42 17.83 4.98
N LEU A 154 -0.86 16.91 4.20
CA LEU A 154 0.52 16.92 3.71
C LEU A 154 0.60 16.21 2.34
N PRO A 155 1.65 16.46 1.54
CA PRO A 155 1.84 15.72 0.30
C PRO A 155 2.14 14.24 0.60
N VAL A 156 1.22 13.38 0.17
CA VAL A 156 1.30 11.93 0.35
C VAL A 156 1.14 11.26 -1.00
N LYS A 157 2.18 10.55 -1.42
CA LYS A 157 2.20 9.73 -2.64
C LYS A 157 1.41 8.44 -2.44
N VAL A 158 1.13 7.74 -3.53
CA VAL A 158 0.39 6.48 -3.55
C VAL A 158 1.32 5.33 -3.90
N PHE A 159 1.01 4.15 -3.41
CA PHE A 159 1.72 2.92 -3.73
C PHE A 159 0.76 1.88 -4.33
N ASN A 160 1.11 1.35 -5.50
CA ASN A 160 0.34 0.34 -6.18
C ASN A 160 0.92 -1.05 -5.89
N LEU A 161 0.10 -1.92 -5.29
CA LEU A 161 0.44 -3.31 -5.03
C LEU A 161 0.45 -4.12 -6.33
N SER A 162 1.12 -5.26 -6.31
CA SER A 162 1.16 -6.22 -7.42
C SER A 162 -0.20 -6.73 -7.91
N ILE A 163 -1.23 -6.56 -7.09
CA ILE A 163 -2.63 -6.93 -7.40
C ILE A 163 -3.46 -5.78 -7.99
N THR A 164 -2.88 -4.57 -8.09
CA THR A 164 -3.61 -3.39 -8.57
C THR A 164 -3.76 -3.46 -10.08
N SER A 165 -4.99 -3.43 -10.58
CA SER A 165 -5.26 -3.45 -12.02
C SER A 165 -4.85 -2.13 -12.69
N PRO A 166 -4.49 -2.15 -14.00
CA PRO A 166 -4.17 -0.94 -14.75
C PRO A 166 -5.23 0.14 -14.67
N ASP A 167 -6.51 -0.20 -14.80
CA ASP A 167 -7.63 0.75 -14.71
C ASP A 167 -7.66 1.51 -13.37
N VAL A 168 -7.37 0.81 -12.25
CA VAL A 168 -7.28 1.44 -10.93
C VAL A 168 -6.07 2.34 -10.82
N ILE A 169 -4.96 1.98 -11.47
CA ILE A 169 -3.74 2.82 -11.52
C ILE A 169 -4.04 4.10 -12.30
N ASP A 170 -4.68 4.00 -13.47
CA ASP A 170 -5.02 5.15 -14.30
C ASP A 170 -6.01 6.09 -13.60
N ALA A 171 -7.11 5.55 -13.06
CA ALA A 171 -8.06 6.32 -12.27
C ALA A 171 -7.43 6.98 -11.02
N THR A 172 -6.43 6.33 -10.44
CA THR A 172 -5.66 6.92 -9.32
C THR A 172 -4.79 8.06 -9.80
N HIS A 173 -4.13 7.92 -10.96
CA HIS A 173 -3.32 8.97 -11.55
C HIS A 173 -4.15 10.22 -11.83
N GLU A 174 -5.29 10.08 -12.51
CA GLU A 174 -6.21 11.18 -12.82
C GLU A 174 -6.66 11.91 -11.55
N ARG A 175 -7.15 11.15 -10.56
CA ARG A 175 -7.58 11.75 -9.28
C ARG A 175 -6.44 12.47 -8.57
N MET A 176 -5.25 11.89 -8.52
CA MET A 176 -4.12 12.50 -7.82
C MET A 176 -3.61 13.77 -8.49
N GLN A 177 -3.79 13.94 -9.80
CA GLN A 177 -3.52 15.22 -10.48
C GLN A 177 -4.37 16.37 -9.91
N GLU A 178 -5.58 16.07 -9.45
CA GLU A 178 -6.51 17.05 -8.90
C GLU A 178 -6.32 17.30 -7.40
N VAL A 179 -6.00 16.23 -6.64
CA VAL A 179 -6.06 16.28 -5.17
C VAL A 179 -4.69 16.26 -4.47
N TYR A 180 -3.58 16.10 -5.23
CA TYR A 180 -2.25 16.07 -4.63
C TYR A 180 -1.94 17.40 -3.93
N HIS A 181 -1.40 17.32 -2.71
CA HIS A 181 -1.13 18.51 -1.92
C HIS A 181 -0.13 19.44 -2.62
N PRO A 182 -0.39 20.76 -2.70
CA PRO A 182 0.42 21.70 -3.48
C PRO A 182 1.88 21.79 -3.02
N ASP A 183 2.18 21.58 -1.75
CA ASP A 183 3.54 21.56 -1.22
C ASP A 183 4.37 20.37 -1.75
N GLY A 184 3.73 19.38 -2.35
CA GLY A 184 4.38 18.24 -3.01
C GLY A 184 4.87 18.55 -4.43
N GLY A 185 4.52 19.72 -4.96
CA GLY A 185 4.75 20.11 -6.34
C GLY A 185 3.75 19.47 -7.32
N GLN A 186 4.13 19.41 -8.58
CA GLN A 186 3.29 18.83 -9.60
C GLN A 186 3.31 17.29 -9.50
N TRP A 187 2.10 16.70 -9.48
CA TRP A 187 1.96 15.23 -9.51
C TRP A 187 2.48 14.64 -10.81
N LYS A 188 3.23 13.56 -10.69
CA LYS A 188 3.74 12.77 -11.82
C LYS A 188 3.33 11.32 -11.66
N ARG A 189 3.17 10.59 -12.76
CA ARG A 189 2.82 9.17 -12.74
C ARG A 189 3.84 8.34 -11.95
N GLY A 190 5.14 8.65 -12.06
CA GLY A 190 6.20 8.04 -11.26
C GLY A 190 6.13 8.31 -9.75
N ASP A 191 5.20 9.16 -9.27
CA ASP A 191 4.96 9.36 -7.84
C ASP A 191 4.07 8.27 -7.21
N MET A 192 3.57 7.34 -8.02
CA MET A 192 2.84 6.16 -7.60
C MET A 192 3.54 4.87 -8.05
N PRO A 193 4.63 4.45 -7.36
CA PRO A 193 5.36 3.26 -7.74
C PRO A 193 4.46 2.03 -7.81
N ARG A 194 4.71 1.17 -8.79
CA ARG A 194 3.95 -0.04 -9.08
C ARG A 194 4.81 -1.26 -8.79
N THR A 195 4.36 -2.13 -7.89
CA THR A 195 5.04 -3.40 -7.60
C THR A 195 4.67 -4.44 -8.66
N SER A 196 5.67 -5.17 -9.14
CA SER A 196 5.50 -6.36 -9.96
C SER A 196 6.42 -7.47 -9.48
N PHE A 197 5.91 -8.70 -9.39
CA PHE A 197 6.74 -9.88 -9.19
C PHE A 197 7.48 -10.18 -10.48
N VAL A 198 8.74 -10.59 -10.37
CA VAL A 198 9.58 -10.96 -11.50
C VAL A 198 10.10 -12.37 -11.31
N PHE A 199 9.69 -13.25 -12.21
CA PHE A 199 10.17 -14.62 -12.32
C PHE A 199 10.87 -14.75 -13.65
N LEU A 200 12.18 -14.53 -13.64
CA LEU A 200 13.03 -14.46 -14.81
C LEU A 200 13.95 -15.69 -14.85
N ASN A 201 14.05 -16.34 -15.98
CA ASN A 201 15.07 -17.36 -16.22
C ASN A 201 15.90 -17.00 -17.45
N ASP A 202 17.22 -16.93 -17.27
CA ASP A 202 18.20 -16.69 -18.32
C ASP A 202 19.36 -17.71 -18.28
N GLU A 203 19.08 -18.92 -17.77
CA GLU A 203 20.08 -19.96 -17.54
C GLU A 203 20.76 -20.37 -18.86
N GLU A 204 22.09 -20.28 -18.87
CA GLU A 204 22.91 -20.67 -20.04
C GLU A 204 22.76 -22.17 -20.32
N GLY A 205 22.61 -22.50 -21.62
CA GLY A 205 22.45 -23.89 -22.07
C GLY A 205 20.98 -24.35 -22.16
N LEU A 206 20.03 -23.58 -21.68
CA LEU A 206 18.62 -23.80 -21.95
C LEU A 206 18.19 -23.04 -23.21
N THR A 207 17.26 -23.63 -23.94
CA THR A 207 16.56 -22.92 -25.03
C THR A 207 15.60 -21.87 -24.46
N SER A 208 15.20 -20.90 -25.28
CA SER A 208 14.20 -19.89 -24.85
C SER A 208 12.92 -20.50 -24.33
N GLU A 209 12.46 -21.60 -24.93
CA GLU A 209 11.26 -22.32 -24.48
C GLU A 209 11.47 -22.99 -23.10
N GLU A 210 12.63 -23.57 -22.86
CA GLU A 210 12.99 -24.18 -21.57
C GLU A 210 13.16 -23.11 -20.49
N GLN A 211 13.74 -21.97 -20.79
CA GLN A 211 13.84 -20.82 -19.89
C GLN A 211 12.44 -20.30 -19.50
N SER A 212 11.56 -20.11 -20.47
CA SER A 212 10.17 -19.68 -20.22
C SER A 212 9.41 -20.70 -19.37
N ALA A 213 9.53 -21.98 -19.65
CA ALA A 213 8.90 -23.05 -18.89
C ALA A 213 9.41 -23.10 -17.42
N ALA A 214 10.72 -22.90 -17.22
CA ALA A 214 11.31 -22.86 -15.89
C ALA A 214 10.84 -21.63 -15.09
N ALA A 215 10.76 -20.45 -15.70
CA ALA A 215 10.23 -19.25 -15.07
C ALA A 215 8.75 -19.41 -14.68
N GLN A 216 7.95 -20.02 -15.56
CA GLN A 216 6.55 -20.31 -15.28
C GLN A 216 6.36 -21.28 -14.10
N ALA A 217 7.15 -22.35 -14.07
CA ALA A 217 7.11 -23.34 -12.97
C ALA A 217 7.49 -22.70 -11.63
N GLU A 218 8.49 -21.81 -11.62
CA GLU A 218 8.85 -21.06 -10.41
C GLU A 218 7.72 -20.13 -9.94
N ALA A 219 7.12 -19.39 -10.85
CA ALA A 219 6.00 -18.51 -10.54
C ALA A 219 4.83 -19.28 -9.93
N GLU A 220 4.46 -20.42 -10.52
CA GLU A 220 3.41 -21.30 -10.00
C GLU A 220 3.73 -21.82 -8.59
N GLN A 221 4.98 -22.27 -8.36
CA GLN A 221 5.41 -22.74 -7.06
C GLN A 221 5.38 -21.62 -6.01
N ALA A 222 5.94 -20.45 -6.30
CA ALA A 222 6.01 -19.33 -5.37
C ALA A 222 4.63 -18.76 -5.03
N LEU A 223 3.79 -18.56 -6.04
CA LEU A 223 2.42 -18.07 -5.84
C LEU A 223 1.54 -19.11 -5.16
N GLY A 224 1.74 -20.40 -5.43
CA GLY A 224 1.08 -21.50 -4.73
C GLY A 224 1.48 -21.56 -3.26
N ALA A 225 2.78 -21.42 -2.93
CA ALA A 225 3.27 -21.36 -1.55
C ALA A 225 2.71 -20.15 -0.80
N TYR A 226 2.65 -18.98 -1.44
CA TYR A 226 2.02 -17.78 -0.90
C TYR A 226 0.54 -18.00 -0.59
N TRP A 227 -0.19 -18.65 -1.52
CA TRP A 227 -1.60 -18.97 -1.34
C TRP A 227 -1.79 -19.89 -0.13
N ASN A 228 -1.02 -20.97 -0.04
CA ASN A 228 -1.10 -21.93 1.08
C ASN A 228 -0.79 -21.28 2.42
N ALA A 229 0.20 -20.37 2.48
CA ALA A 229 0.55 -19.63 3.70
C ALA A 229 -0.56 -18.67 4.17
N LEU A 230 -1.45 -18.28 3.27
CA LEU A 230 -2.48 -17.26 3.51
C LEU A 230 -3.90 -17.80 3.37
N GLU A 231 -4.06 -19.13 3.31
CA GLU A 231 -5.35 -19.78 3.20
C GLU A 231 -6.32 -19.30 4.28
N GLY A 232 -7.54 -18.97 3.87
CA GLY A 232 -8.56 -18.37 4.74
C GLY A 232 -8.40 -16.87 5.00
N THR A 233 -7.30 -16.24 4.56
CA THR A 233 -7.06 -14.79 4.76
C THR A 233 -7.07 -13.99 3.46
N ILE A 234 -6.96 -14.64 2.30
CA ILE A 234 -6.92 -14.01 0.97
C ILE A 234 -7.96 -14.60 0.04
N ASP A 235 -8.64 -13.71 -0.66
CA ASP A 235 -9.50 -14.03 -1.79
C ASP A 235 -8.66 -14.62 -2.96
N PRO A 236 -8.99 -15.83 -3.47
CA PRO A 236 -8.32 -16.46 -4.61
C PRO A 236 -8.18 -15.56 -5.84
N THR A 237 -9.16 -14.68 -6.07
CA THR A 237 -9.12 -13.74 -7.19
C THR A 237 -7.94 -12.74 -7.09
N LYS A 238 -7.50 -12.42 -5.87
CA LYS A 238 -6.34 -11.53 -5.66
C LYS A 238 -5.03 -12.21 -6.00
N VAL A 239 -4.90 -13.50 -5.72
CA VAL A 239 -3.71 -14.29 -6.08
C VAL A 239 -3.62 -14.40 -7.60
N ASN A 240 -4.73 -14.71 -8.28
CA ASN A 240 -4.77 -14.74 -9.73
C ASN A 240 -4.44 -13.38 -10.36
N ARG A 241 -4.92 -12.28 -9.78
CA ARG A 241 -4.53 -10.94 -10.23
C ARG A 241 -3.04 -10.67 -10.04
N ALA A 242 -2.45 -11.12 -8.94
CA ALA A 242 -1.01 -11.00 -8.72
C ALA A 242 -0.20 -11.79 -9.75
N ALA A 243 -0.63 -13.01 -10.08
CA ALA A 243 -0.04 -13.83 -11.14
C ALA A 243 -0.15 -13.15 -12.51
N ASN A 244 -1.33 -12.64 -12.85
CA ASN A 244 -1.56 -11.95 -14.13
C ASN A 244 -0.75 -10.64 -14.28
N ASN A 245 -0.38 -10.00 -13.16
CA ASN A 245 0.45 -8.80 -13.16
C ASN A 245 1.95 -9.09 -13.00
N ALA A 246 2.34 -10.34 -12.75
CA ALA A 246 3.74 -10.73 -12.67
C ALA A 246 4.41 -10.70 -14.06
N LEU A 247 5.70 -10.45 -14.06
CA LEU A 247 6.57 -10.57 -15.22
C LEU A 247 7.21 -11.96 -15.17
N ILE A 248 6.88 -12.82 -16.15
CA ILE A 248 7.26 -14.24 -16.11
C ILE A 248 7.80 -14.62 -17.48
N GLY A 249 9.00 -15.18 -17.54
CA GLY A 249 9.58 -15.69 -18.78
C GLY A 249 11.08 -15.55 -18.87
N ASN A 250 11.59 -15.65 -20.09
CA ASN A 250 12.97 -15.30 -20.43
C ASN A 250 13.15 -13.78 -20.57
N VAL A 251 14.35 -13.32 -20.91
CA VAL A 251 14.68 -11.89 -21.01
C VAL A 251 13.80 -11.16 -22.01
N GLU A 252 13.59 -11.74 -23.19
CA GLU A 252 12.83 -11.14 -24.29
C GLU A 252 11.34 -11.05 -23.92
N GLU A 253 10.79 -12.10 -23.34
CA GLU A 253 9.37 -12.13 -22.92
C GLU A 253 9.10 -11.15 -21.80
N VAL A 254 9.98 -11.05 -20.80
CA VAL A 254 9.84 -10.08 -19.71
C VAL A 254 9.93 -8.65 -20.24
N ALA A 255 10.86 -8.37 -21.15
CA ALA A 255 10.96 -7.04 -21.77
C ALA A 255 9.70 -6.70 -22.58
N GLN A 256 9.19 -7.62 -23.38
CA GLN A 256 7.96 -7.45 -24.14
C GLN A 256 6.74 -7.18 -23.22
N GLN A 257 6.61 -7.97 -22.15
CA GLN A 257 5.55 -7.78 -21.16
C GLN A 257 5.62 -6.40 -20.48
N MET A 258 6.82 -5.87 -20.23
CA MET A 258 7.00 -4.53 -19.68
C MET A 258 6.50 -3.46 -20.63
N VAL A 259 6.89 -3.52 -21.89
CA VAL A 259 6.48 -2.53 -22.92
C VAL A 259 4.97 -2.59 -23.16
N GLU A 260 4.37 -3.77 -23.19
CA GLU A 260 2.95 -3.94 -23.46
C GLU A 260 2.02 -3.55 -22.29
N ARG A 261 2.48 -3.74 -21.04
CA ARG A 261 1.60 -3.65 -19.87
C ARG A 261 1.80 -2.40 -19.03
N PHE A 262 2.96 -1.74 -19.16
CA PHE A 262 3.30 -0.61 -18.31
C PHE A 262 3.39 0.68 -19.13
N HIS A 263 2.94 1.76 -18.50
CA HIS A 263 3.14 3.08 -19.08
C HIS A 263 4.62 3.47 -18.96
N PRO A 264 5.21 4.15 -19.97
CA PRO A 264 6.63 4.55 -19.94
C PRO A 264 7.03 5.36 -18.69
N ASP A 265 6.11 6.14 -18.14
CA ASP A 265 6.33 6.94 -16.93
C ASP A 265 6.07 6.17 -15.63
N ASP A 266 5.69 4.89 -15.67
CA ASP A 266 5.53 4.07 -14.48
C ASP A 266 6.88 3.86 -13.79
N ARG A 267 6.92 4.03 -12.49
CA ARG A 267 8.06 3.63 -11.66
C ARG A 267 7.84 2.20 -11.20
N ILE A 268 8.63 1.29 -11.72
CA ILE A 268 8.51 -0.13 -11.39
C ILE A 268 9.32 -0.46 -10.13
N MET A 269 8.69 -1.17 -9.19
CA MET A 269 9.32 -1.84 -8.06
C MET A 269 9.31 -3.33 -8.33
N ALA A 270 10.39 -3.83 -8.93
CA ALA A 270 10.56 -5.25 -9.22
C ALA A 270 10.82 -6.04 -7.92
N TRP A 271 10.07 -7.11 -7.72
CA TRP A 271 10.17 -7.99 -6.56
C TRP A 271 10.60 -9.38 -7.01
N PHE A 272 11.84 -9.75 -6.67
CA PHE A 272 12.49 -10.99 -7.15
C PHE A 272 12.47 -12.14 -6.15
N ASP A 273 12.44 -11.87 -4.84
CA ASP A 273 12.34 -12.89 -3.81
C ASP A 273 10.89 -12.99 -3.30
N PHE A 274 10.17 -13.99 -3.78
CA PHE A 274 8.81 -14.24 -3.38
C PHE A 274 8.60 -15.73 -3.10
N PHE A 275 8.72 -16.13 -1.82
CA PHE A 275 8.55 -17.50 -1.32
C PHE A 275 9.51 -18.56 -1.87
N ASN A 276 10.56 -18.20 -2.58
CA ASN A 276 11.59 -19.13 -3.05
C ASN A 276 12.86 -19.11 -2.19
N HIS A 277 13.20 -17.99 -1.57
CA HIS A 277 14.30 -17.83 -0.60
C HIS A 277 15.66 -18.33 -1.07
N ASP A 278 15.91 -18.36 -2.38
CA ASP A 278 17.19 -18.71 -2.98
C ASP A 278 17.96 -17.42 -3.36
N SER A 279 18.88 -17.04 -2.48
CA SER A 279 19.62 -15.77 -2.65
C SER A 279 20.51 -15.73 -3.89
N GLU A 280 21.09 -16.85 -4.31
CA GLU A 280 21.93 -16.91 -5.53
C GLU A 280 21.08 -16.68 -6.78
N ARG A 281 19.91 -17.33 -6.82
CA ARG A 281 18.95 -17.15 -7.89
C ARG A 281 18.39 -15.72 -7.93
N VAL A 282 18.00 -15.17 -6.77
CA VAL A 282 17.52 -13.78 -6.66
C VAL A 282 18.57 -12.81 -7.21
N CYS A 283 19.84 -12.96 -6.82
CA CYS A 283 20.93 -12.11 -7.32
C CYS A 283 21.14 -12.25 -8.83
N ARG A 284 21.08 -13.46 -9.39
CA ARG A 284 21.16 -13.69 -10.84
C ARG A 284 20.00 -12.98 -11.56
N ASN A 285 18.78 -13.20 -11.12
CA ASN A 285 17.59 -12.60 -11.72
C ASN A 285 17.63 -11.07 -11.67
N MET A 286 18.05 -10.48 -10.54
CA MET A 286 18.24 -9.04 -10.42
C MET A 286 19.31 -8.54 -11.42
N THR A 287 20.41 -9.27 -11.56
CA THR A 287 21.50 -8.92 -12.49
C THR A 287 21.02 -9.00 -13.94
N ALA A 288 20.37 -10.10 -14.32
CA ALA A 288 19.82 -10.28 -15.66
C ALA A 288 18.76 -9.21 -15.99
N TYR A 289 17.89 -8.91 -15.06
CA TYR A 289 16.88 -7.85 -15.21
C TYR A 289 17.52 -6.49 -15.48
N MET A 290 18.48 -6.08 -14.66
CA MET A 290 19.12 -4.76 -14.80
C MET A 290 20.04 -4.67 -16.01
N GLN A 291 20.75 -5.75 -16.39
CA GLN A 291 21.76 -5.71 -17.43
C GLN A 291 21.26 -6.14 -18.81
N ARG A 292 20.13 -6.85 -18.88
CA ARG A 292 19.59 -7.39 -20.14
C ARG A 292 18.17 -6.91 -20.41
N VAL A 293 17.24 -7.06 -19.42
CA VAL A 293 15.83 -6.67 -19.62
C VAL A 293 15.69 -5.15 -19.74
N VAL A 294 16.22 -4.39 -18.77
CA VAL A 294 16.07 -2.92 -18.77
C VAL A 294 16.61 -2.27 -20.05
N PRO A 295 17.84 -2.56 -20.51
CA PRO A 295 18.34 -1.99 -21.78
C PRO A 295 17.52 -2.41 -23.01
N LEU A 296 16.97 -3.63 -23.01
CA LEU A 296 16.11 -4.09 -24.09
C LEU A 296 14.79 -3.32 -24.12
N VAL A 297 14.17 -3.08 -22.96
CA VAL A 297 12.96 -2.25 -22.85
C VAL A 297 13.23 -0.83 -23.33
N GLU A 298 14.35 -0.21 -22.92
CA GLU A 298 14.75 1.12 -23.38
C GLU A 298 14.87 1.17 -24.91
N SER A 299 15.55 0.19 -25.49
CA SER A 299 15.69 0.07 -26.95
C SER A 299 14.35 -0.11 -27.68
N MET A 300 13.43 -0.90 -27.11
CA MET A 300 12.09 -1.10 -27.67
C MET A 300 11.25 0.19 -27.64
N LEU A 301 11.36 0.96 -26.57
CA LEU A 301 10.64 2.24 -26.42
C LEU A 301 11.20 3.35 -27.33
N GLU A 302 12.51 3.37 -27.58
CA GLU A 302 13.14 4.33 -28.49
C GLU A 302 12.85 4.02 -29.96
N GLY A 303 12.54 2.76 -30.29
CA GLY A 303 12.23 2.29 -31.66
C GLY A 303 10.77 2.39 -32.05
N ALA A 304 9.89 2.73 -31.11
CA ALA A 304 8.44 2.86 -31.31
C ALA A 304 8.02 4.31 -31.50
#